data_782e149ad85e5af38a359419e1674a08
#
_entry.id   782e149ad85e5af38a359419e1674a08
#
_cell.length_a   1.000
_cell.length_b   1.000
_cell.length_c   1.000
_cell.angle_alpha   90.00
_cell.angle_beta   90.00
_cell.angle_gamma   90.00
#
_symmetry.space_group_name_H-M   'P 1'
#
loop_
_entity.id
_entity.type
_entity.pdbx_description
1 polymer ?
#
loop_
_entity_poly.entity_id
_entity_poly.type
_entity_poly.pdbx_seq_one_letter_code
_entity_poly.pdbx_strand_id
1 'polypeptide(L)'
;MHFLDVGQALSVLVECDGQYMLYDGGNVDDGSMVVSYLQNQGVEELQYVFCSHAHEDHVGGLAAALAYFPANHVYSPVTDASTKCFQDFVKYTQQQGLQVEVPAVGTVWQLGSATITLLGPMAQYSETNDTSLVLRVDYGSTSFLLTGDMEADAERDLVNSGANLKADVLQVGHHGSSTSTSYIFLNAVLPEMGVISCGVNNKYGHPHEETLSILRDAGVD
;
A
#
# COMPACT_ATOMS: atom_id res chain seq x y z
N MET A 1 11.49 2.50 6.14
CA MET A 1 10.33 1.78 5.54
C MET A 1 10.62 0.29 5.56
N HIS A 2 9.68 -0.53 5.96
CA HIS A 2 9.80 -1.97 6.12
C HIS A 2 8.74 -2.66 5.27
N PHE A 3 9.15 -3.45 4.32
CA PHE A 3 8.26 -4.36 3.59
C PHE A 3 8.25 -5.70 4.33
N LEU A 4 7.09 -6.09 4.85
CA LEU A 4 6.95 -7.29 5.66
C LEU A 4 6.81 -8.52 4.76
N ASP A 5 7.46 -9.63 5.13
CA ASP A 5 7.30 -10.91 4.42
C ASP A 5 5.96 -11.56 4.83
N VAL A 6 4.93 -11.18 4.11
CA VAL A 6 3.54 -11.70 4.24
C VAL A 6 3.19 -12.68 3.11
N GLY A 7 4.19 -13.25 2.42
CA GLY A 7 3.96 -14.16 1.31
C GLY A 7 3.28 -13.49 0.12
N GLN A 8 2.18 -14.09 -0.38
CA GLN A 8 1.40 -13.53 -1.51
C GLN A 8 0.41 -12.50 -1.00
N ALA A 9 0.91 -11.34 -0.59
CA ALA A 9 0.17 -10.25 0.04
C ALA A 9 1.04 -9.00 0.17
N LEU A 10 0.51 -7.91 0.70
CA LEU A 10 1.26 -6.68 0.96
C LEU A 10 1.07 -6.20 2.40
N SER A 11 2.15 -5.82 3.05
CA SER A 11 2.13 -5.06 4.31
C SER A 11 3.40 -4.24 4.42
N VAL A 12 3.24 -2.93 4.66
CA VAL A 12 4.37 -1.99 4.76
C VAL A 12 4.25 -1.17 6.03
N LEU A 13 5.29 -1.22 6.88
CA LEU A 13 5.42 -0.33 8.02
C LEU A 13 6.35 0.83 7.65
N VAL A 14 5.88 2.05 7.85
CA VAL A 14 6.68 3.27 7.74
C VAL A 14 6.90 3.83 9.15
N GLU A 15 8.15 4.05 9.50
CA GLU A 15 8.56 4.70 10.74
C GLU A 15 9.32 5.97 10.40
N CYS A 16 8.98 7.06 11.07
CA CYS A 16 9.70 8.31 11.00
C CYS A 16 9.57 9.07 12.33
N ASP A 17 10.73 9.37 12.96
CA ASP A 17 10.83 10.12 14.21
C ASP A 17 9.95 9.54 15.34
N GLY A 18 9.84 8.20 15.42
CA GLY A 18 9.05 7.50 16.42
C GLY A 18 7.52 7.52 16.16
N GLN A 19 7.10 7.98 15.00
CA GLN A 19 5.72 7.86 14.52
C GLN A 19 5.61 6.75 13.49
N TYR A 20 4.46 6.06 13.46
CA TYR A 20 4.28 4.86 12.68
C TYR A 20 3.03 4.94 11.79
N MET A 21 3.17 4.46 10.57
CA MET A 21 2.09 4.26 9.61
C MET A 21 2.12 2.81 9.11
N LEU A 22 0.96 2.16 9.08
CA LEU A 22 0.80 0.85 8.47
C LEU A 22 0.02 1.01 7.15
N TYR A 23 0.60 0.54 6.06
CA TYR A 23 -0.05 0.47 4.74
C TYR A 23 -0.22 -1.01 4.39
N ASP A 24 -1.47 -1.46 4.36
CA ASP A 24 -1.90 -2.86 4.23
C ASP A 24 -1.42 -3.78 5.36
N GLY A 25 -2.06 -4.92 5.51
CA GLY A 25 -1.84 -5.84 6.62
C GLY A 25 -1.61 -7.29 6.21
N GLY A 26 -1.49 -7.58 4.91
CA GLY A 26 -1.43 -8.95 4.43
C GLY A 26 -2.78 -9.67 4.49
N ASN A 27 -2.76 -10.99 4.38
CA ASN A 27 -3.94 -11.85 4.52
C ASN A 27 -4.43 -11.88 5.97
N VAL A 28 -5.61 -12.42 6.19
CA VAL A 28 -6.16 -12.63 7.56
C VAL A 28 -5.20 -13.46 8.41
N ASP A 29 -4.61 -14.51 7.84
CA ASP A 29 -3.69 -15.42 8.55
C ASP A 29 -2.35 -14.74 8.91
N ASP A 30 -1.98 -13.66 8.23
CA ASP A 30 -0.75 -12.90 8.50
C ASP A 30 -0.89 -11.94 9.70
N GLY A 31 -2.12 -11.69 10.15
CA GLY A 31 -2.39 -10.69 11.18
C GLY A 31 -1.58 -10.86 12.47
N SER A 32 -1.35 -12.09 12.92
CA SER A 32 -0.53 -12.36 14.12
C SER A 32 0.96 -12.06 13.90
N MET A 33 1.47 -12.31 12.70
CA MET A 33 2.85 -12.00 12.33
C MET A 33 3.02 -10.49 12.22
N VAL A 34 2.09 -9.79 11.56
CA VAL A 34 2.10 -8.32 11.47
C VAL A 34 2.11 -7.70 12.87
N VAL A 35 1.20 -8.11 13.77
CA VAL A 35 1.18 -7.64 15.16
C VAL A 35 2.51 -7.88 15.85
N SER A 36 3.07 -9.09 15.74
CA SER A 36 4.36 -9.42 16.37
C SER A 36 5.50 -8.58 15.81
N TYR A 37 5.49 -8.30 14.51
CA TYR A 37 6.48 -7.45 13.87
C TYR A 37 6.39 -6.02 14.40
N LEU A 38 5.20 -5.44 14.44
CA LEU A 38 4.96 -4.10 14.99
C LEU A 38 5.42 -3.98 16.44
N GLN A 39 5.12 -4.98 17.28
CA GLN A 39 5.62 -5.05 18.66
C GLN A 39 7.14 -5.04 18.74
N ASN A 40 7.80 -5.83 17.90
CA ASN A 40 9.26 -5.92 17.86
C ASN A 40 9.92 -4.61 17.39
N GLN A 41 9.22 -3.81 16.60
CA GLN A 41 9.65 -2.46 16.20
C GLN A 41 9.32 -1.40 17.26
N GLY A 42 8.69 -1.78 18.37
CA GLY A 42 8.37 -0.84 19.45
C GLY A 42 7.17 0.06 19.15
N VAL A 43 6.29 -0.36 18.24
CA VAL A 43 5.06 0.40 17.94
C VAL A 43 4.16 0.39 19.17
N GLU A 44 3.81 1.57 19.67
CA GLU A 44 2.83 1.76 20.73
C GLU A 44 1.49 2.23 20.19
N GLU A 45 1.50 3.04 19.12
CA GLU A 45 0.31 3.48 18.39
C GLU A 45 0.62 3.67 16.90
N LEU A 46 -0.40 3.64 16.06
CA LEU A 46 -0.31 3.90 14.63
C LEU A 46 -0.91 5.29 14.34
N GLN A 47 -0.08 6.23 13.88
CA GLN A 47 -0.58 7.54 13.47
C GLN A 47 -1.57 7.42 12.31
N TYR A 48 -1.25 6.55 11.35
CA TYR A 48 -2.10 6.27 10.20
C TYR A 48 -2.17 4.77 9.91
N VAL A 49 -3.35 4.31 9.54
CA VAL A 49 -3.57 2.99 8.93
C VAL A 49 -4.20 3.21 7.57
N PHE A 50 -3.58 2.71 6.52
CA PHE A 50 -4.11 2.75 5.16
C PHE A 50 -4.41 1.33 4.69
N CYS A 51 -5.62 1.12 4.20
CA CYS A 51 -5.98 -0.01 3.37
C CYS A 51 -5.91 0.45 1.91
N SER A 52 -5.00 -0.09 1.10
CA SER A 52 -4.86 0.31 -0.29
C SER A 52 -6.16 0.05 -1.07
N HIS A 53 -6.70 -1.17 -0.94
CA HIS A 53 -7.96 -1.57 -1.53
C HIS A 53 -8.57 -2.77 -0.76
N ALA A 54 -9.79 -3.21 -1.14
CA ALA A 54 -10.59 -4.10 -0.31
C ALA A 54 -10.34 -5.62 -0.53
N HIS A 55 -9.24 -6.03 -1.16
CA HIS A 55 -8.88 -7.45 -1.28
C HIS A 55 -8.26 -7.97 0.03
N GLU A 56 -8.46 -9.29 0.28
CA GLU A 56 -8.05 -9.92 1.55
C GLU A 56 -6.56 -9.83 1.80
N ASP A 57 -5.73 -10.04 0.78
CA ASP A 57 -4.26 -10.02 0.84
C ASP A 57 -3.67 -8.62 1.11
N HIS A 58 -4.51 -7.62 1.30
CA HIS A 58 -4.19 -6.24 1.72
C HIS A 58 -4.88 -5.86 3.03
N VAL A 59 -6.21 -6.04 3.10
CA VAL A 59 -6.99 -5.61 4.27
C VAL A 59 -6.97 -6.64 5.40
N GLY A 60 -6.67 -7.91 5.11
CA GLY A 60 -6.91 -9.03 6.00
C GLY A 60 -6.32 -8.90 7.39
N GLY A 61 -5.03 -8.59 7.48
CA GLY A 61 -4.33 -8.46 8.76
C GLY A 61 -4.54 -7.13 9.47
N LEU A 62 -5.12 -6.10 8.82
CA LEU A 62 -5.37 -4.80 9.44
C LEU A 62 -6.31 -4.89 10.64
N ALA A 63 -7.29 -5.80 10.59
CA ALA A 63 -8.20 -6.03 11.71
C ALA A 63 -7.44 -6.47 12.98
N ALA A 64 -6.43 -7.33 12.84
CA ALA A 64 -5.58 -7.75 13.96
C ALA A 64 -4.71 -6.60 14.48
N ALA A 65 -4.11 -5.81 13.59
CA ALA A 65 -3.33 -4.64 13.97
C ALA A 65 -4.19 -3.63 14.76
N LEU A 66 -5.40 -3.31 14.28
CA LEU A 66 -6.35 -2.40 14.95
C LEU A 66 -6.93 -2.98 16.25
N ALA A 67 -7.00 -4.31 16.38
CA ALA A 67 -7.40 -4.94 17.64
C ALA A 67 -6.33 -4.80 18.73
N TYR A 68 -5.08 -4.58 18.34
CA TYR A 68 -3.92 -4.62 19.24
C TYR A 68 -3.32 -3.24 19.50
N PHE A 69 -3.24 -2.38 18.47
CA PHE A 69 -2.65 -1.04 18.56
C PHE A 69 -3.72 0.04 18.43
N PRO A 70 -3.68 1.09 19.27
CA PRO A 70 -4.41 2.31 19.00
C PRO A 70 -4.03 2.89 17.64
N ALA A 71 -5.01 3.40 16.90
CA ALA A 71 -4.80 4.16 15.69
C ALA A 71 -5.40 5.57 15.84
N ASN A 72 -4.79 6.56 15.17
CA ASN A 72 -5.34 7.92 15.19
C ASN A 72 -6.24 8.18 13.97
N HIS A 73 -5.87 7.63 12.82
CA HIS A 73 -6.62 7.75 11.57
C HIS A 73 -6.60 6.45 10.78
N VAL A 74 -7.73 6.11 10.14
CA VAL A 74 -7.89 4.91 9.33
C VAL A 74 -8.48 5.28 7.98
N TYR A 75 -7.77 4.96 6.91
CA TYR A 75 -8.14 5.31 5.54
C TYR A 75 -8.30 4.08 4.65
N SER A 76 -9.25 4.17 3.72
CA SER A 76 -9.50 3.18 2.66
C SER A 76 -10.19 3.87 1.49
N PRO A 77 -10.10 3.35 0.25
CA PRO A 77 -10.84 3.91 -0.89
C PRO A 77 -12.36 3.75 -0.77
N VAL A 78 -12.83 2.85 0.10
CA VAL A 78 -14.25 2.58 0.37
C VAL A 78 -14.49 2.45 1.88
N THR A 79 -15.72 2.73 2.32
CA THR A 79 -16.12 2.59 3.73
C THR A 79 -16.86 1.30 4.04
N ASP A 80 -17.23 0.55 3.00
CA ASP A 80 -17.96 -0.73 3.11
C ASP A 80 -17.56 -1.68 1.97
N ALA A 81 -17.44 -2.97 2.30
CA ALA A 81 -17.31 -4.06 1.34
C ALA A 81 -17.93 -5.33 1.92
N SER A 82 -18.35 -6.26 1.04
CA SER A 82 -19.08 -7.46 1.44
C SER A 82 -18.21 -8.56 2.06
N THR A 83 -16.89 -8.47 1.94
CA THR A 83 -15.96 -9.48 2.46
C THR A 83 -15.88 -9.42 3.99
N LYS A 84 -15.72 -10.59 4.62
CA LYS A 84 -15.62 -10.69 6.08
C LYS A 84 -14.41 -9.95 6.63
N CYS A 85 -13.27 -10.04 5.95
CA CYS A 85 -12.04 -9.36 6.35
C CYS A 85 -12.21 -7.83 6.37
N PHE A 86 -12.87 -7.25 5.36
CA PHE A 86 -13.16 -5.82 5.34
C PHE A 86 -14.16 -5.40 6.43
N GLN A 87 -15.20 -6.21 6.67
CA GLN A 87 -16.15 -5.96 7.75
C GLN A 87 -15.47 -6.01 9.14
N ASP A 88 -14.52 -6.92 9.34
CA ASP A 88 -13.73 -6.98 10.56
C ASP A 88 -12.80 -5.76 10.68
N PHE A 89 -12.15 -5.30 9.61
CA PHE A 89 -11.37 -4.07 9.57
C PHE A 89 -12.23 -2.86 10.01
N VAL A 90 -13.42 -2.68 9.44
CA VAL A 90 -14.36 -1.61 9.83
C VAL A 90 -14.79 -1.75 11.30
N LYS A 91 -15.11 -2.98 11.73
CA LYS A 91 -15.52 -3.26 13.12
C LYS A 91 -14.44 -2.85 14.14
N TYR A 92 -13.18 -3.23 13.92
CA TYR A 92 -12.11 -2.90 14.85
C TYR A 92 -11.74 -1.43 14.82
N THR A 93 -11.87 -0.75 13.68
CA THR A 93 -11.82 0.71 13.58
C THR A 93 -12.88 1.37 14.46
N GLN A 94 -14.13 0.92 14.36
CA GLN A 94 -15.25 1.45 15.16
C GLN A 94 -15.10 1.17 16.66
N GLN A 95 -14.51 0.05 17.05
CA GLN A 95 -14.25 -0.26 18.46
C GLN A 95 -13.27 0.73 19.11
N GLN A 96 -12.43 1.40 18.32
CA GLN A 96 -11.57 2.49 18.79
C GLN A 96 -12.25 3.87 18.78
N GLY A 97 -13.56 3.92 18.43
CA GLY A 97 -14.30 5.19 18.29
C GLY A 97 -14.00 5.95 17.00
N LEU A 98 -13.32 5.31 16.05
CA LEU A 98 -12.96 5.86 14.74
C LEU A 98 -13.95 5.41 13.66
N GLN A 99 -13.82 6.03 12.49
CA GLN A 99 -14.49 5.60 11.26
C GLN A 99 -13.43 5.43 10.17
N VAL A 100 -13.68 4.54 9.22
CA VAL A 100 -12.89 4.45 8.00
C VAL A 100 -13.21 5.66 7.13
N GLU A 101 -12.20 6.44 6.78
CA GLU A 101 -12.33 7.65 5.97
C GLU A 101 -11.85 7.40 4.54
N VAL A 102 -12.55 8.01 3.55
CA VAL A 102 -12.11 8.03 2.15
C VAL A 102 -11.38 9.35 1.92
N PRO A 103 -10.06 9.33 1.76
CA PRO A 103 -9.30 10.57 1.60
C PRO A 103 -9.44 11.13 0.18
N ALA A 104 -9.40 12.45 0.03
CA ALA A 104 -9.39 13.10 -1.28
C ALA A 104 -7.98 13.08 -1.89
N VAL A 105 -7.88 12.86 -3.20
CA VAL A 105 -6.61 12.96 -3.93
C VAL A 105 -5.99 14.35 -3.71
N GLY A 106 -4.67 14.38 -3.50
CA GLY A 106 -3.93 15.58 -3.15
C GLY A 106 -3.89 15.87 -1.65
N THR A 107 -4.55 15.05 -0.80
CA THR A 107 -4.37 15.16 0.66
C THR A 107 -2.92 14.89 1.04
N VAL A 108 -2.42 15.71 1.96
CA VAL A 108 -1.05 15.63 2.49
C VAL A 108 -1.08 15.43 3.99
N TRP A 109 -0.30 14.47 4.47
CA TRP A 109 -0.10 14.19 5.89
C TRP A 109 1.36 14.30 6.27
N GLN A 110 1.62 14.48 7.55
CA GLN A 110 2.97 14.45 8.11
C GLN A 110 3.12 13.21 9.01
N LEU A 111 4.22 12.49 8.85
CA LEU A 111 4.65 11.42 9.73
C LEU A 111 6.05 11.76 10.24
N GLY A 112 6.16 12.35 11.43
CA GLY A 112 7.41 12.96 11.85
C GLY A 112 7.88 14.01 10.84
N SER A 113 9.10 13.88 10.33
CA SER A 113 9.66 14.74 9.28
C SER A 113 9.39 14.25 7.85
N ALA A 114 8.71 13.11 7.70
CA ALA A 114 8.28 12.62 6.39
C ALA A 114 6.94 13.24 5.96
N THR A 115 6.78 13.46 4.66
CA THR A 115 5.54 13.93 4.05
C THR A 115 4.90 12.80 3.25
N ILE A 116 3.62 12.54 3.46
CA ILE A 116 2.83 11.54 2.73
C ILE A 116 1.83 12.29 1.86
N THR A 117 1.78 12.00 0.57
CA THR A 117 0.84 12.60 -0.37
C THR A 117 0.01 11.52 -1.05
N LEU A 118 -1.31 11.65 -1.03
CA LEU A 118 -2.21 10.79 -1.79
C LEU A 118 -2.24 11.22 -3.25
N LEU A 119 -1.80 10.36 -4.15
CA LEU A 119 -1.75 10.61 -5.59
C LEU A 119 -2.91 9.96 -6.36
N GLY A 120 -3.47 8.87 -5.89
CA GLY A 120 -4.56 8.13 -6.52
C GLY A 120 -5.45 7.43 -5.50
N PRO A 121 -6.62 6.89 -5.92
CA PRO A 121 -7.07 6.74 -7.31
C PRO A 121 -7.62 8.03 -7.92
N MET A 122 -7.40 8.23 -9.24
CA MET A 122 -7.79 9.45 -9.95
C MET A 122 -9.26 9.50 -10.33
N ALA A 123 -9.95 8.36 -10.32
CA ALA A 123 -11.35 8.21 -10.68
C ALA A 123 -12.03 7.14 -9.82
N GLN A 124 -13.31 6.92 -10.06
CA GLN A 124 -14.00 5.74 -9.55
C GLN A 124 -13.83 4.60 -10.56
N TYR A 125 -13.33 3.47 -10.08
CA TYR A 125 -13.11 2.28 -10.90
C TYR A 125 -14.04 1.16 -10.47
N SER A 126 -14.42 0.30 -11.44
CA SER A 126 -15.18 -0.93 -11.17
C SER A 126 -14.29 -2.07 -10.67
N GLU A 127 -13.04 -2.09 -11.13
CA GLU A 127 -12.04 -3.06 -10.70
C GLU A 127 -11.47 -2.63 -9.33
N THR A 128 -11.50 -3.54 -8.37
CA THR A 128 -11.10 -3.25 -6.99
C THR A 128 -9.63 -2.86 -6.90
N ASN A 129 -8.75 -3.47 -7.68
CA ASN A 129 -7.32 -3.16 -7.73
C ASN A 129 -7.08 -1.69 -8.11
N ASP A 130 -7.81 -1.18 -9.10
CA ASP A 130 -7.69 0.19 -9.58
C ASP A 130 -8.18 1.25 -8.56
N THR A 131 -8.87 0.81 -7.50
CA THR A 131 -9.24 1.70 -6.38
C THR A 131 -8.10 1.94 -5.40
N SER A 132 -6.93 1.34 -5.61
CA SER A 132 -5.78 1.41 -4.70
C SER A 132 -5.40 2.85 -4.34
N LEU A 133 -5.29 3.12 -3.04
CA LEU A 133 -4.74 4.38 -2.53
C LEU A 133 -3.24 4.44 -2.86
N VAL A 134 -2.87 5.29 -3.80
CA VAL A 134 -1.48 5.47 -4.21
C VAL A 134 -0.84 6.54 -3.36
N LEU A 135 0.17 6.16 -2.57
CA LEU A 135 0.85 7.06 -1.65
C LEU A 135 2.29 7.34 -2.09
N ARG A 136 2.64 8.61 -2.15
CA ARG A 136 4.03 9.06 -2.22
C ARG A 136 4.49 9.43 -0.82
N VAL A 137 5.63 8.90 -0.39
CA VAL A 137 6.26 9.23 0.88
C VAL A 137 7.62 9.87 0.62
N ASP A 138 7.79 11.11 1.05
CA ASP A 138 9.01 11.89 0.89
C ASP A 138 9.71 12.07 2.25
N TYR A 139 11.00 11.75 2.32
CA TYR A 139 11.86 11.98 3.49
C TYR A 139 13.22 12.50 3.05
N GLY A 140 13.50 13.76 3.33
CA GLY A 140 14.73 14.41 2.89
C GLY A 140 14.86 14.40 1.36
N SER A 141 15.87 13.70 0.85
CA SER A 141 16.09 13.51 -0.59
C SER A 141 15.57 12.17 -1.11
N THR A 142 15.01 11.32 -0.25
CA THR A 142 14.54 9.99 -0.64
C THR A 142 13.02 9.96 -0.73
N SER A 143 12.51 9.29 -1.75
CA SER A 143 11.10 9.18 -2.02
C SER A 143 10.68 7.76 -2.33
N PHE A 144 9.49 7.38 -1.87
CA PHE A 144 8.88 6.07 -2.07
C PHE A 144 7.52 6.25 -2.72
N LEU A 145 7.16 5.32 -3.60
CA LEU A 145 5.82 5.23 -4.18
C LEU A 145 5.21 3.88 -3.84
N LEU A 146 4.10 3.90 -3.09
CA LEU A 146 3.29 2.74 -2.75
C LEU A 146 2.06 2.75 -3.65
N THR A 147 1.83 1.69 -4.41
CA THR A 147 0.80 1.63 -5.46
C THR A 147 -0.31 0.64 -5.16
N GLY A 148 -0.16 -0.18 -4.09
CA GLY A 148 -1.06 -1.31 -3.88
C GLY A 148 -1.06 -2.22 -5.09
N ASP A 149 -2.26 -2.53 -5.58
CA ASP A 149 -2.46 -3.38 -6.76
C ASP A 149 -2.99 -2.61 -7.97
N MET A 150 -2.79 -1.29 -7.99
CA MET A 150 -3.17 -0.44 -9.12
C MET A 150 -2.75 -1.06 -10.46
N GLU A 151 -3.68 -1.15 -11.40
CA GLU A 151 -3.48 -1.73 -12.73
C GLU A 151 -3.40 -0.66 -13.83
N ALA A 152 -3.24 -1.10 -15.07
CA ALA A 152 -2.88 -0.26 -16.21
C ALA A 152 -3.86 0.91 -16.49
N ASP A 153 -5.14 0.77 -16.20
CA ASP A 153 -6.12 1.84 -16.43
C ASP A 153 -5.93 2.99 -15.42
N ALA A 154 -5.80 2.66 -14.14
CA ALA A 154 -5.53 3.65 -13.10
C ALA A 154 -4.10 4.23 -13.21
N GLU A 155 -3.11 3.42 -13.60
CA GLU A 155 -1.75 3.93 -13.91
C GLU A 155 -1.78 4.99 -15.01
N ARG A 156 -2.50 4.73 -16.10
CA ARG A 156 -2.64 5.67 -17.23
C ARG A 156 -3.28 6.97 -16.78
N ASP A 157 -4.35 6.90 -15.99
CA ASP A 157 -5.04 8.08 -15.49
C ASP A 157 -4.13 8.88 -14.55
N LEU A 158 -3.36 8.19 -13.70
CA LEU A 158 -2.40 8.80 -12.79
C LEU A 158 -1.27 9.51 -13.55
N VAL A 159 -0.70 8.89 -14.58
CA VAL A 159 0.31 9.54 -15.47
C VAL A 159 -0.28 10.75 -16.17
N ASN A 160 -1.49 10.64 -16.69
CA ASN A 160 -2.17 11.75 -17.39
C ASN A 160 -2.54 12.92 -16.47
N SER A 161 -2.64 12.68 -15.16
CA SER A 161 -2.94 13.75 -14.19
C SER A 161 -1.83 14.81 -14.09
N GLY A 162 -0.61 14.46 -14.50
CA GLY A 162 0.58 15.31 -14.34
C GLY A 162 1.10 15.39 -12.90
N ALA A 163 0.65 14.51 -12.00
CA ALA A 163 1.18 14.42 -10.65
C ALA A 163 2.68 14.08 -10.67
N ASN A 164 3.40 14.49 -9.64
CA ASN A 164 4.82 14.12 -9.48
C ASN A 164 4.92 12.66 -9.02
N LEU A 165 5.20 11.76 -9.98
CA LEU A 165 5.32 10.32 -9.73
C LEU A 165 6.75 9.87 -9.46
N LYS A 166 7.77 10.73 -9.71
CA LYS A 166 9.17 10.35 -9.51
C LYS A 166 9.41 9.86 -8.09
N ALA A 167 9.99 8.67 -7.96
CA ALA A 167 10.33 8.09 -6.66
C ALA A 167 11.60 7.25 -6.78
N ASP A 168 12.43 7.26 -5.73
CA ASP A 168 13.66 6.46 -5.72
C ASP A 168 13.34 4.97 -5.53
N VAL A 169 12.29 4.66 -4.77
CA VAL A 169 11.85 3.28 -4.50
C VAL A 169 10.37 3.14 -4.89
N LEU A 170 10.10 2.13 -5.71
CA LEU A 170 8.75 1.74 -6.14
C LEU A 170 8.34 0.44 -5.46
N GLN A 171 7.19 0.41 -4.76
CA GLN A 171 6.48 -0.84 -4.54
C GLN A 171 5.86 -1.23 -5.88
N VAL A 172 6.35 -2.32 -6.46
CA VAL A 172 5.90 -2.84 -7.74
C VAL A 172 4.46 -3.36 -7.59
N GLY A 173 3.57 -2.83 -8.41
CA GLY A 173 2.13 -3.07 -8.27
C GLY A 173 1.73 -4.53 -8.41
N HIS A 174 0.65 -4.90 -7.71
CA HIS A 174 -0.04 -6.18 -7.83
C HIS A 174 0.91 -7.39 -7.76
N HIS A 175 1.81 -7.39 -6.77
CA HIS A 175 2.78 -8.47 -6.51
C HIS A 175 3.67 -8.83 -7.71
N GLY A 176 3.87 -7.89 -8.64
CA GLY A 176 4.58 -8.12 -9.89
C GLY A 176 3.74 -8.77 -11.00
N SER A 177 2.41 -8.61 -10.96
CA SER A 177 1.51 -9.00 -12.06
C SER A 177 1.84 -8.24 -13.35
N SER A 178 1.67 -8.88 -14.50
CA SER A 178 1.76 -8.25 -15.81
C SER A 178 0.62 -7.27 -16.12
N THR A 179 -0.41 -7.19 -15.27
CA THR A 179 -1.49 -6.20 -15.38
C THR A 179 -1.12 -4.84 -14.81
N SER A 180 0.01 -4.77 -14.08
CA SER A 180 0.50 -3.58 -13.36
C SER A 180 1.93 -3.23 -13.75
N THR A 181 2.40 -2.06 -13.32
CA THR A 181 3.76 -1.55 -13.57
C THR A 181 4.07 -1.47 -15.06
N SER A 182 3.13 -0.87 -15.80
CA SER A 182 3.29 -0.66 -17.23
C SER A 182 4.55 0.16 -17.55
N TYR A 183 5.10 -0.04 -18.75
CA TYR A 183 6.28 0.71 -19.21
C TYR A 183 6.07 2.22 -19.15
N ILE A 184 4.86 2.72 -19.46
CA ILE A 184 4.53 4.15 -19.42
C ILE A 184 4.57 4.66 -17.97
N PHE A 185 3.99 3.90 -17.04
CA PHE A 185 4.01 4.24 -15.62
C PHE A 185 5.43 4.21 -15.05
N LEU A 186 6.19 3.15 -15.32
CA LEU A 186 7.56 3.02 -14.85
C LEU A 186 8.46 4.15 -15.35
N ASN A 187 8.30 4.58 -16.61
CA ASN A 187 9.02 5.76 -17.16
C ASN A 187 8.61 7.09 -16.52
N ALA A 188 7.42 7.18 -15.95
CA ALA A 188 7.02 8.39 -15.21
C ALA A 188 7.56 8.38 -13.77
N VAL A 189 7.72 7.20 -13.17
CA VAL A 189 8.26 7.02 -11.80
C VAL A 189 9.79 7.11 -11.79
N LEU A 190 10.48 6.47 -12.73
CA LEU A 190 11.94 6.39 -12.84
C LEU A 190 12.61 5.92 -11.52
N PRO A 191 12.21 4.80 -10.93
CA PRO A 191 12.78 4.34 -9.67
C PRO A 191 14.18 3.77 -9.87
N GLU A 192 15.02 3.90 -8.83
CA GLU A 192 16.32 3.19 -8.76
C GLU A 192 16.12 1.76 -8.27
N MET A 193 15.11 1.54 -7.40
CA MET A 193 14.83 0.25 -6.77
C MET A 193 13.35 -0.11 -6.88
N GLY A 194 13.06 -1.38 -7.19
CA GLY A 194 11.72 -1.96 -7.18
C GLY A 194 11.58 -3.02 -6.08
N VAL A 195 10.55 -2.91 -5.25
CA VAL A 195 10.24 -3.93 -4.24
C VAL A 195 9.00 -4.70 -4.65
N ILE A 196 9.16 -6.02 -4.81
CA ILE A 196 8.06 -6.94 -5.15
C ILE A 196 7.72 -7.76 -3.90
N SER A 197 6.50 -7.62 -3.38
CA SER A 197 5.98 -8.46 -2.31
C SER A 197 5.17 -9.59 -2.92
N CYS A 198 5.70 -10.81 -2.92
CA CYS A 198 5.02 -11.98 -3.48
C CYS A 198 5.46 -13.28 -2.80
N GLY A 199 4.57 -14.28 -2.78
CA GLY A 199 4.83 -15.57 -2.16
C GLY A 199 5.69 -16.50 -3.02
N VAL A 200 6.59 -17.23 -2.39
CA VAL A 200 7.34 -18.30 -3.08
C VAL A 200 6.38 -19.40 -3.55
N ASN A 201 6.50 -19.81 -4.80
CA ASN A 201 5.62 -20.82 -5.43
C ASN A 201 4.13 -20.46 -5.39
N ASN A 202 3.79 -19.17 -5.45
CA ASN A 202 2.41 -18.73 -5.49
C ASN A 202 1.66 -19.26 -6.73
N LYS A 203 0.35 -19.41 -6.61
CA LYS A 203 -0.51 -19.99 -7.66
C LYS A 203 -0.70 -19.08 -8.88
N TYR A 204 -0.35 -17.81 -8.78
CA TYR A 204 -0.52 -16.82 -9.82
C TYR A 204 0.67 -16.73 -10.78
N GLY A 205 1.82 -17.28 -10.37
CA GLY A 205 3.07 -17.17 -11.12
C GLY A 205 3.77 -15.83 -10.97
N HIS A 206 3.40 -15.04 -9.96
CA HIS A 206 4.03 -13.77 -9.66
C HIS A 206 5.43 -13.95 -9.07
N PRO A 207 6.39 -13.04 -9.37
CA PRO A 207 6.25 -11.97 -10.36
C PRO A 207 6.27 -12.54 -11.79
N HIS A 208 5.48 -11.97 -12.69
CA HIS A 208 5.47 -12.36 -14.09
C HIS A 208 6.75 -11.93 -14.80
N GLU A 209 7.20 -12.73 -15.76
CA GLU A 209 8.43 -12.44 -16.51
C GLU A 209 8.31 -11.13 -17.31
N GLU A 210 7.11 -10.76 -17.76
CA GLU A 210 6.84 -9.49 -18.43
C GLU A 210 7.19 -8.30 -17.53
N THR A 211 6.76 -8.34 -16.27
CA THR A 211 7.06 -7.28 -15.28
C THR A 211 8.56 -7.24 -14.98
N LEU A 212 9.18 -8.41 -14.76
CA LEU A 212 10.62 -8.48 -14.52
C LEU A 212 11.43 -7.98 -15.71
N SER A 213 10.98 -8.24 -16.96
CA SER A 213 11.62 -7.73 -18.16
C SER A 213 11.55 -6.20 -18.24
N ILE A 214 10.38 -5.62 -17.96
CA ILE A 214 10.20 -4.15 -17.97
C ILE A 214 11.10 -3.49 -16.93
N LEU A 215 11.22 -4.05 -15.73
CA LEU A 215 12.10 -3.54 -14.67
C LEU A 215 13.56 -3.61 -15.07
N ARG A 216 14.02 -4.76 -15.59
CA ARG A 216 15.41 -4.93 -16.08
C ARG A 216 15.74 -3.98 -17.22
N ASP A 217 14.83 -3.81 -18.18
CA ASP A 217 15.04 -2.94 -19.35
C ASP A 217 15.10 -1.46 -18.94
N ALA A 218 14.43 -1.09 -17.84
CA ALA A 218 14.51 0.22 -17.24
C ALA A 218 15.71 0.42 -16.30
N GLY A 219 16.50 -0.63 -16.03
CA GLY A 219 17.66 -0.59 -15.13
C GLY A 219 17.27 -0.43 -13.65
N VAL A 220 16.13 -0.95 -13.25
CA VAL A 220 15.64 -0.96 -11.87
C VAL A 220 16.22 -2.18 -11.14
N ASP A 221 16.84 -1.94 -9.98
CA ASP A 221 17.37 -2.98 -9.09
C ASP A 221 16.29 -3.64 -8.24
#